data_2bb582803c6f67d9d5aaf87757038198
#
_entry.id   2bb582803c6f67d9d5aaf87757038198
#
_cell.length_a   1.000
_cell.length_b   1.000
_cell.length_c   1.000
_cell.angle_alpha   90.00
_cell.angle_beta   90.00
_cell.angle_gamma   90.00
#
_symmetry.space_group_name_H-M   'P 1'
#
loop_
_entity.id
_entity.type
_entity.pdbx_description
1 polymer ?
#
loop_
_entity_poly.entity_id
_entity_poly.type
_entity_poly.pdbx_seq_one_letter_code
_entity_poly.pdbx_strand_id
1 'polypeptide(L)'
;MALLTASALGKTIRENDIDSLYYFYGHDTAALESFTKRLVNKLCPADAQVMNFHKLDGKNLDFPMLTDACEALPFMAERVVVTINDLNIDAVTKDDLDDLKKILGSLGETTTVIIYATGVDLFKNKKYLTDKNKRFADFCEKHGTVCNFEYKRASDLGKSISTYLAKSGCTITKSNAEYLANLCLCDTAFISKELEKLSAYAEGREVTREDIDLLCIRRIESDGYSLAINILRGNAAMVFTRLRELDVQNYEPYAIIGICLLYTSPSPR
;
A
#
# COMPACT_ATOMS: atom_id res chain seq x y z
N MET A 1 -17.62 13.76 0.14
CA MET A 1 -16.22 14.23 0.28
C MET A 1 -15.36 13.56 -0.77
N ALA A 2 -14.25 14.16 -1.18
CA ALA A 2 -13.42 13.58 -2.24
C ALA A 2 -12.49 12.52 -1.65
N LEU A 3 -12.21 11.45 -2.41
CA LEU A 3 -11.13 10.48 -2.15
C LEU A 3 -9.86 11.26 -1.78
N LEU A 4 -9.44 11.18 -0.53
CA LEU A 4 -8.27 11.91 -0.07
C LEU A 4 -6.99 11.18 -0.49
N THR A 5 -6.00 11.94 -0.96
CA THR A 5 -4.66 11.39 -1.14
C THR A 5 -3.98 11.26 0.22
N ALA A 6 -3.04 10.30 0.37
CA ALA A 6 -2.29 10.09 1.61
C ALA A 6 -1.60 11.38 2.15
N SER A 7 -1.23 12.31 1.26
CA SER A 7 -0.64 13.61 1.65
C SER A 7 -1.68 14.59 2.19
N ALA A 8 -2.88 14.63 1.62
CA ALA A 8 -3.98 15.45 2.08
C ALA A 8 -4.47 14.96 3.44
N LEU A 9 -4.70 13.65 3.57
CA LEU A 9 -5.07 13.02 4.84
C LEU A 9 -4.02 13.30 5.95
N GLY A 10 -2.73 13.29 5.61
CA GLY A 10 -1.68 13.65 6.56
C GLY A 10 -1.74 15.10 7.06
N LYS A 11 -2.34 16.03 6.31
CA LYS A 11 -2.58 17.40 6.76
C LYS A 11 -3.78 17.47 7.70
N THR A 12 -4.92 16.89 7.32
CA THR A 12 -6.15 16.82 8.12
C THR A 12 -5.87 16.25 9.51
N ILE A 13 -5.12 15.14 9.57
CA ILE A 13 -4.71 14.53 10.84
C ILE A 13 -3.81 15.47 11.68
N ARG A 14 -2.94 16.29 11.06
CA ARG A 14 -2.13 17.27 11.82
C ARG A 14 -2.97 18.38 12.40
N GLU A 15 -4.04 18.78 11.75
CA GLU A 15 -4.99 19.80 12.17
C GLU A 15 -5.98 19.29 13.23
N ASN A 16 -5.82 18.05 13.70
CA ASN A 16 -6.69 17.39 14.70
C ASN A 16 -8.14 17.18 14.22
N ASP A 17 -8.37 17.20 12.93
CA ASP A 17 -9.64 16.83 12.34
C ASP A 17 -9.66 15.30 12.16
N ILE A 18 -10.23 14.60 13.12
CA ILE A 18 -10.19 13.13 13.24
C ILE A 18 -11.60 12.57 13.07
N ASP A 19 -11.75 11.76 12.02
CA ASP A 19 -12.99 11.02 11.78
C ASP A 19 -13.12 9.77 12.68
N SER A 20 -14.36 9.32 12.86
CA SER A 20 -14.64 8.07 13.56
C SER A 20 -14.42 6.83 12.68
N LEU A 21 -14.36 6.96 11.35
CA LEU A 21 -14.16 5.86 10.42
C LEU A 21 -13.10 6.20 9.38
N TYR A 22 -12.13 5.30 9.21
CA TYR A 22 -11.14 5.34 8.13
C TYR A 22 -11.17 4.03 7.35
N TYR A 23 -11.13 4.13 6.01
CA TYR A 23 -10.95 2.99 5.13
C TYR A 23 -9.77 3.19 4.19
N PHE A 24 -8.73 2.36 4.36
CA PHE A 24 -7.47 2.45 3.62
C PHE A 24 -7.29 1.23 2.72
N TYR A 25 -7.07 1.47 1.45
CA TYR A 25 -6.79 0.44 0.46
C TYR A 25 -5.80 0.95 -0.58
N GLY A 26 -5.27 0.07 -1.43
CA GLY A 26 -4.37 0.47 -2.51
C GLY A 26 -3.25 -0.53 -2.75
N HIS A 27 -2.40 -0.21 -3.71
CA HIS A 27 -1.30 -1.09 -4.12
C HIS A 27 -0.03 -0.86 -3.30
N ASP A 28 0.18 0.33 -2.73
CA ASP A 28 1.33 0.63 -1.84
C ASP A 28 1.01 0.22 -0.39
N THR A 29 0.99 -1.09 -0.16
CA THR A 29 0.67 -1.68 1.16
C THR A 29 1.64 -1.24 2.24
N ALA A 30 2.91 -1.00 1.90
CA ALA A 30 3.92 -0.54 2.86
C ALA A 30 3.66 0.90 3.33
N ALA A 31 3.31 1.80 2.39
CA ALA A 31 2.92 3.17 2.76
C ALA A 31 1.63 3.16 3.58
N LEU A 32 0.67 2.28 3.24
CA LEU A 32 -0.59 2.10 3.94
C LEU A 32 -0.35 1.64 5.38
N GLU A 33 0.42 0.58 5.61
CA GLU A 33 0.74 0.09 6.96
C GLU A 33 1.50 1.12 7.80
N SER A 34 2.51 1.78 7.20
CA SER A 34 3.27 2.82 7.87
C SER A 34 2.39 3.99 8.28
N PHE A 35 1.42 4.34 7.42
CA PHE A 35 0.46 5.41 7.72
C PHE A 35 -0.50 5.00 8.84
N THR A 36 -1.05 3.79 8.77
CA THR A 36 -1.95 3.24 9.79
C THR A 36 -1.28 3.22 11.17
N LYS A 37 -0.03 2.71 11.25
CA LYS A 37 0.73 2.71 12.50
C LYS A 37 0.92 4.12 13.08
N ARG A 38 1.25 5.11 12.24
CA ARG A 38 1.40 6.50 12.68
C ARG A 38 0.09 7.10 13.16
N LEU A 39 -1.02 6.79 12.49
CA LEU A 39 -2.34 7.24 12.90
C LEU A 39 -2.72 6.62 14.24
N VAL A 40 -2.58 5.31 14.41
CA VAL A 40 -2.82 4.61 15.69
C VAL A 40 -1.99 5.23 16.81
N ASN A 41 -0.68 5.41 16.62
CA ASN A 41 0.19 5.99 17.64
C ASN A 41 -0.15 7.45 17.98
N LYS A 42 -0.71 8.21 17.03
CA LYS A 42 -1.19 9.56 17.28
C LYS A 42 -2.49 9.56 18.10
N LEU A 43 -3.44 8.69 17.77
CA LEU A 43 -4.75 8.61 18.40
C LEU A 43 -4.72 7.91 19.76
N CYS A 44 -3.82 6.93 19.88
CA CYS A 44 -3.65 6.13 21.08
C CYS A 44 -2.14 5.96 21.36
N PRO A 45 -1.54 6.80 22.21
CA PRO A 45 -0.13 6.68 22.60
C PRO A 45 0.19 5.32 23.22
N ALA A 46 1.46 4.89 23.16
CA ALA A 46 1.88 3.53 23.50
C ALA A 46 1.49 3.10 24.92
N ASP A 47 1.51 4.00 25.87
CA ASP A 47 1.11 3.81 27.26
C ASP A 47 -0.39 3.57 27.45
N ALA A 48 -1.23 4.12 26.56
CA ALA A 48 -2.68 3.95 26.56
C ALA A 48 -3.17 2.76 25.70
N GLN A 49 -2.33 2.20 24.84
CA GLN A 49 -2.75 1.16 23.88
C GLN A 49 -3.28 -0.12 24.51
N VAL A 50 -2.77 -0.50 25.69
CA VAL A 50 -3.19 -1.76 26.34
C VAL A 50 -4.70 -1.80 26.59
N MET A 51 -5.31 -0.67 26.91
CA MET A 51 -6.73 -0.59 27.28
C MET A 51 -7.62 0.00 26.15
N ASN A 52 -7.02 0.77 25.22
CA ASN A 52 -7.79 1.55 24.24
C ASN A 52 -7.50 1.19 22.79
N PHE A 53 -6.65 0.20 22.53
CA PHE A 53 -6.34 -0.24 21.18
C PHE A 53 -6.75 -1.70 20.96
N HIS A 54 -7.66 -1.93 20.02
CA HIS A 54 -8.15 -3.25 19.64
C HIS A 54 -7.74 -3.56 18.21
N LYS A 55 -7.09 -4.72 18.01
CA LYS A 55 -6.70 -5.19 16.69
C LYS A 55 -7.50 -6.43 16.34
N LEU A 56 -8.31 -6.33 15.28
CA LEU A 56 -9.16 -7.41 14.78
C LEU A 56 -8.66 -7.91 13.41
N ASP A 57 -8.79 -9.22 13.19
CA ASP A 57 -8.51 -9.83 11.89
C ASP A 57 -9.81 -9.84 11.05
N GLY A 58 -9.80 -9.14 9.94
CA GLY A 58 -10.97 -9.05 9.06
C GLY A 58 -11.28 -10.33 8.29
N LYS A 59 -10.34 -11.31 8.24
CA LYS A 59 -10.59 -12.62 7.63
C LYS A 59 -11.53 -13.48 8.47
N ASN A 60 -11.46 -13.31 9.80
CA ASN A 60 -12.28 -14.01 10.78
C ASN A 60 -12.87 -13.00 11.76
N LEU A 61 -13.64 -12.05 11.26
CA LEU A 61 -14.17 -10.96 12.06
C LEU A 61 -15.23 -11.47 13.04
N ASP A 62 -14.97 -11.29 14.33
CA ASP A 62 -15.91 -11.54 15.41
C ASP A 62 -16.76 -10.29 15.64
N PHE A 63 -18.04 -10.32 15.25
CA PHE A 63 -18.96 -9.19 15.35
C PHE A 63 -19.28 -8.78 16.78
N PRO A 64 -19.55 -9.70 17.73
CA PRO A 64 -19.64 -9.39 19.16
C PRO A 64 -18.42 -8.63 19.66
N MET A 65 -17.20 -9.13 19.39
CA MET A 65 -15.97 -8.48 19.81
C MET A 65 -15.78 -7.11 19.15
N LEU A 66 -16.18 -6.94 17.88
CA LEU A 66 -16.16 -5.63 17.23
C LEU A 66 -17.13 -4.65 17.89
N THR A 67 -18.34 -5.11 18.20
CA THR A 67 -19.36 -4.26 18.87
C THR A 67 -18.87 -3.82 20.24
N ASP A 68 -18.40 -4.75 21.07
CA ASP A 68 -17.86 -4.46 22.40
C ASP A 68 -16.70 -3.45 22.32
N ALA A 69 -15.78 -3.62 21.36
CA ALA A 69 -14.66 -2.70 21.15
C ALA A 69 -15.10 -1.31 20.67
N CYS A 70 -16.17 -1.23 19.85
CA CYS A 70 -16.69 0.05 19.36
C CYS A 70 -17.53 0.80 20.41
N GLU A 71 -18.17 0.10 21.33
CA GLU A 71 -18.98 0.67 22.43
C GLU A 71 -18.15 0.95 23.68
N ALA A 72 -16.89 0.48 23.74
CA ALA A 72 -16.01 0.71 24.87
C ALA A 72 -15.74 2.20 25.08
N LEU A 73 -15.75 2.64 26.34
CA LEU A 73 -15.36 3.99 26.70
C LEU A 73 -13.83 4.08 26.86
N PRO A 74 -13.19 5.17 26.39
CA PRO A 74 -11.75 5.32 26.52
C PRO A 74 -11.34 5.41 27.99
N PHE A 75 -10.29 4.66 28.34
CA PHE A 75 -9.71 4.66 29.67
C PHE A 75 -8.40 5.45 29.70
N MET A 76 -8.37 6.56 30.38
CA MET A 76 -7.20 7.47 30.48
C MET A 76 -6.64 7.89 29.11
N ALA A 77 -7.50 7.94 28.08
CA ALA A 77 -7.19 8.35 26.71
C ALA A 77 -8.34 9.15 26.12
N GLU A 78 -8.09 9.87 25.03
CA GLU A 78 -9.14 10.63 24.36
C GLU A 78 -10.06 9.76 23.50
N ARG A 79 -9.53 8.63 22.99
CA ARG A 79 -10.24 7.76 22.06
C ARG A 79 -9.92 6.28 22.26
N VAL A 80 -10.89 5.44 21.92
CA VAL A 80 -10.67 4.02 21.61
C VAL A 80 -10.35 3.89 20.13
N VAL A 81 -9.34 3.12 19.79
CA VAL A 81 -8.93 2.87 18.41
C VAL A 81 -9.12 1.38 18.10
N VAL A 82 -9.91 1.09 17.09
CA VAL A 82 -10.13 -0.29 16.60
C VAL A 82 -9.54 -0.40 15.21
N THR A 83 -8.67 -1.39 14.98
CA THR A 83 -8.19 -1.68 13.63
C THR A 83 -8.73 -3.01 13.13
N ILE A 84 -9.19 -3.03 11.88
CA ILE A 84 -9.62 -4.23 11.18
C ILE A 84 -8.71 -4.41 9.96
N ASN A 85 -7.87 -5.45 10.00
CA ASN A 85 -6.95 -5.77 8.91
C ASN A 85 -7.52 -6.83 7.99
N ASP A 86 -7.35 -6.66 6.68
CA ASP A 86 -7.66 -7.67 5.66
C ASP A 86 -9.12 -8.15 5.63
N LEU A 87 -10.05 -7.22 5.79
CA LEU A 87 -11.47 -7.50 5.65
C LEU A 87 -11.81 -7.84 4.19
N ASN A 88 -12.23 -9.08 3.95
CA ASN A 88 -12.62 -9.55 2.61
C ASN A 88 -14.12 -9.36 2.37
N ILE A 89 -14.52 -8.18 1.90
CA ILE A 89 -15.92 -7.83 1.62
C ILE A 89 -16.58 -8.75 0.58
N ASP A 90 -15.79 -9.29 -0.37
CA ASP A 90 -16.34 -10.21 -1.39
C ASP A 90 -16.77 -11.56 -0.79
N ALA A 91 -16.12 -11.98 0.31
CA ALA A 91 -16.43 -13.22 1.03
C ALA A 91 -17.48 -13.05 2.14
N VAL A 92 -17.73 -11.83 2.61
CA VAL A 92 -18.70 -11.53 3.66
C VAL A 92 -20.12 -11.78 3.16
N THR A 93 -20.96 -12.41 4.00
CA THR A 93 -22.39 -12.61 3.68
C THR A 93 -23.14 -11.27 3.64
N LYS A 94 -24.34 -11.27 3.08
CA LYS A 94 -25.11 -10.02 3.01
C LYS A 94 -25.56 -9.55 4.39
N ASP A 95 -25.96 -10.47 5.24
CA ASP A 95 -26.45 -10.16 6.59
C ASP A 95 -25.31 -9.62 7.47
N ASP A 96 -24.14 -10.27 7.44
CA ASP A 96 -22.93 -9.81 8.13
C ASP A 96 -22.48 -8.43 7.63
N LEU A 97 -22.58 -8.19 6.31
CA LEU A 97 -22.22 -6.88 5.75
C LEU A 97 -23.19 -5.78 6.19
N ASP A 98 -24.47 -6.08 6.30
CA ASP A 98 -25.48 -5.14 6.77
C ASP A 98 -25.29 -4.85 8.27
N ASP A 99 -24.94 -5.85 9.07
CA ASP A 99 -24.63 -5.66 10.50
C ASP A 99 -23.31 -4.87 10.68
N LEU A 100 -22.27 -5.16 9.89
CA LEU A 100 -21.06 -4.36 9.87
C LEU A 100 -21.34 -2.88 9.58
N LYS A 101 -22.16 -2.59 8.57
CA LYS A 101 -22.54 -1.22 8.23
C LYS A 101 -23.34 -0.52 9.33
N LYS A 102 -24.18 -1.25 10.06
CA LYS A 102 -24.90 -0.69 11.22
C LYS A 102 -23.91 -0.25 12.30
N ILE A 103 -22.96 -1.14 12.66
CA ILE A 103 -21.92 -0.83 13.65
C ILE A 103 -21.10 0.39 13.20
N LEU A 104 -20.58 0.36 11.97
CA LEU A 104 -19.75 1.44 11.43
C LEU A 104 -20.49 2.77 11.22
N GLY A 105 -21.80 2.72 11.01
CA GLY A 105 -22.64 3.92 10.86
C GLY A 105 -23.07 4.56 12.18
N SER A 106 -22.88 3.88 13.31
CA SER A 106 -23.28 4.32 14.66
C SER A 106 -22.09 4.58 15.60
N LEU A 107 -20.88 4.76 15.06
CA LEU A 107 -19.68 5.00 15.87
C LEU A 107 -19.80 6.28 16.70
N GLY A 108 -19.41 6.19 17.96
CA GLY A 108 -19.34 7.34 18.88
C GLY A 108 -18.18 8.28 18.52
N GLU A 109 -18.26 9.51 19.02
CA GLU A 109 -17.22 10.54 18.82
C GLU A 109 -15.87 10.15 19.43
N THR A 110 -15.86 9.32 20.44
CA THR A 110 -14.66 8.86 21.15
C THR A 110 -14.09 7.56 20.57
N THR A 111 -14.70 7.00 19.54
CA THR A 111 -14.25 5.75 18.90
C THR A 111 -13.75 6.04 17.48
N THR A 112 -12.61 5.45 17.13
CA THR A 112 -12.09 5.51 15.76
C THR A 112 -11.82 4.12 15.25
N VAL A 113 -12.50 3.73 14.17
CA VAL A 113 -12.29 2.47 13.47
C VAL A 113 -11.46 2.71 12.22
N ILE A 114 -10.39 1.93 12.05
CA ILE A 114 -9.49 1.99 10.90
C ILE A 114 -9.52 0.63 10.21
N ILE A 115 -10.16 0.56 9.05
CA ILE A 115 -10.20 -0.64 8.21
C ILE A 115 -9.11 -0.50 7.15
N TYR A 116 -8.26 -1.50 7.00
CA TYR A 116 -7.20 -1.47 6.02
C TYR A 116 -6.90 -2.85 5.44
N ALA A 117 -6.50 -2.90 4.17
CA ALA A 117 -6.24 -4.14 3.45
C ALA A 117 -4.80 -4.18 2.92
N THR A 118 -4.06 -5.22 3.31
CA THR A 118 -2.67 -5.45 2.92
C THR A 118 -2.44 -6.81 2.28
N GLY A 119 -3.23 -7.81 2.66
CA GLY A 119 -3.11 -9.20 2.22
C GLY A 119 -4.36 -9.74 1.49
N VAL A 120 -5.36 -8.90 1.23
CA VAL A 120 -6.58 -9.27 0.49
C VAL A 120 -6.63 -8.52 -0.82
N ASP A 121 -6.91 -9.23 -1.91
CA ASP A 121 -7.10 -8.61 -3.22
C ASP A 121 -8.51 -8.01 -3.33
N LEU A 122 -8.59 -6.69 -3.32
CA LEU A 122 -9.82 -5.92 -3.45
C LEU A 122 -10.14 -5.54 -4.90
N PHE A 123 -9.22 -5.85 -5.84
CA PHE A 123 -9.24 -5.32 -7.18
C PHE A 123 -9.64 -6.37 -8.22
N LYS A 124 -10.51 -5.99 -9.15
CA LYS A 124 -10.76 -6.72 -10.38
C LYS A 124 -9.69 -6.33 -11.42
N ASN A 125 -8.97 -7.33 -11.96
CA ASN A 125 -7.90 -7.11 -12.93
C ASN A 125 -6.79 -6.15 -12.42
N LYS A 126 -6.50 -6.16 -11.13
CA LYS A 126 -5.49 -5.31 -10.49
C LYS A 126 -5.64 -3.80 -10.77
N LYS A 127 -6.81 -3.33 -11.17
CA LYS A 127 -7.00 -1.93 -11.55
C LYS A 127 -8.21 -1.25 -10.89
N TYR A 128 -9.30 -1.93 -10.77
CA TYR A 128 -10.54 -1.36 -10.25
C TYR A 128 -11.04 -2.19 -9.08
N LEU A 129 -11.57 -1.55 -8.04
CA LEU A 129 -12.24 -2.25 -6.95
C LEU A 129 -13.35 -3.15 -7.51
N THR A 130 -13.58 -4.31 -6.88
CA THR A 130 -14.76 -5.13 -7.17
C THR A 130 -16.03 -4.33 -6.85
N ASP A 131 -17.18 -4.72 -7.42
CA ASP A 131 -18.43 -3.98 -7.22
C ASP A 131 -18.86 -3.93 -5.75
N LYS A 132 -18.60 -5.02 -4.98
CA LYS A 132 -18.88 -5.05 -3.54
C LYS A 132 -17.94 -4.12 -2.77
N ASN A 133 -16.63 -4.18 -3.05
CA ASN A 133 -15.63 -3.31 -2.41
C ASN A 133 -15.86 -1.84 -2.74
N LYS A 134 -16.27 -1.51 -3.97
CA LYS A 134 -16.63 -0.16 -4.36
C LYS A 134 -17.82 0.37 -3.56
N ARG A 135 -18.91 -0.41 -3.46
CA ARG A 135 -20.09 -0.03 -2.66
C ARG A 135 -19.75 0.12 -1.17
N PHE A 136 -18.82 -0.68 -0.67
CA PHE A 136 -18.35 -0.55 0.70
C PHE A 136 -17.49 0.71 0.89
N ALA A 137 -16.62 1.02 -0.05
CA ALA A 137 -15.84 2.27 -0.05
C ALA A 137 -16.77 3.50 -0.11
N ASP A 138 -17.81 3.48 -0.97
CA ASP A 138 -18.82 4.54 -1.07
C ASP A 138 -19.61 4.70 0.26
N PHE A 139 -19.86 3.60 0.98
CA PHE A 139 -20.44 3.65 2.32
C PHE A 139 -19.49 4.28 3.33
N CYS A 140 -18.23 3.86 3.36
CA CYS A 140 -17.22 4.42 4.26
C CYS A 140 -16.98 5.92 3.99
N GLU A 141 -17.03 6.36 2.73
CA GLU A 141 -16.88 7.77 2.36
C GLU A 141 -18.01 8.66 2.89
N LYS A 142 -19.20 8.10 3.08
CA LYS A 142 -20.34 8.83 3.66
C LYS A 142 -20.25 9.00 5.18
N HIS A 143 -19.53 8.10 5.87
CA HIS A 143 -19.46 8.04 7.32
C HIS A 143 -18.07 8.40 7.88
N GLY A 144 -17.10 8.68 7.00
CA GLY A 144 -15.73 8.99 7.41
C GLY A 144 -14.82 9.23 6.22
N THR A 145 -13.55 8.94 6.37
CA THR A 145 -12.51 9.20 5.38
C THR A 145 -12.05 7.93 4.67
N VAL A 146 -12.04 7.96 3.34
CA VAL A 146 -11.49 6.91 2.48
C VAL A 146 -10.20 7.38 1.83
N CYS A 147 -9.15 6.57 1.87
CA CYS A 147 -7.87 6.90 1.24
C CYS A 147 -7.35 5.72 0.40
N ASN A 148 -7.02 6.02 -0.86
CA ASN A 148 -6.37 5.09 -1.77
C ASN A 148 -4.85 5.33 -1.75
N PHE A 149 -4.08 4.29 -1.43
CA PHE A 149 -2.62 4.28 -1.37
C PHE A 149 -2.05 3.67 -2.65
N GLU A 150 -1.99 4.47 -3.70
CA GLU A 150 -1.32 4.09 -4.95
C GLU A 150 0.16 4.40 -4.91
N TYR A 151 0.95 3.64 -5.68
CA TYR A 151 2.37 3.95 -5.87
C TYR A 151 2.53 5.36 -6.41
N LYS A 152 3.41 6.12 -5.75
CA LYS A 152 3.74 7.47 -6.17
C LYS A 152 4.59 7.43 -7.43
N ARG A 153 4.53 8.49 -8.23
CA ARG A 153 5.44 8.66 -9.36
C ARG A 153 6.86 8.88 -8.87
N ALA A 154 7.85 8.51 -9.68
CA ALA A 154 9.26 8.70 -9.35
C ALA A 154 9.59 10.17 -9.03
N SER A 155 8.98 11.13 -9.75
CA SER A 155 9.11 12.56 -9.49
C SER A 155 8.65 12.99 -8.10
N ASP A 156 7.57 12.36 -7.59
CA ASP A 156 7.00 12.68 -6.28
C ASP A 156 7.83 12.05 -5.14
N LEU A 157 8.45 10.91 -5.41
CA LEU A 157 9.34 10.20 -4.49
C LEU A 157 10.70 10.91 -4.33
N GLY A 158 11.17 11.63 -5.35
CA GLY A 158 12.46 12.28 -5.34
C GLY A 158 12.69 13.19 -4.12
N LYS A 159 11.67 13.96 -3.71
CA LYS A 159 11.74 14.81 -2.50
C LYS A 159 11.85 13.97 -1.21
N SER A 160 11.13 12.88 -1.13
CA SER A 160 11.17 11.98 0.03
C SER A 160 12.52 11.29 0.15
N ILE A 161 13.09 10.85 -0.97
CA ILE A 161 14.44 10.26 -1.07
C ILE A 161 15.49 11.26 -0.62
N SER A 162 15.48 12.48 -1.15
CA SER A 162 16.42 13.53 -0.76
C SER A 162 16.31 13.88 0.73
N THR A 163 15.10 13.98 1.26
CA THR A 163 14.87 14.24 2.69
C THR A 163 15.36 13.11 3.58
N TYR A 164 15.24 11.86 3.14
CA TYR A 164 15.77 10.71 3.89
C TYR A 164 17.29 10.75 3.97
N LEU A 165 17.97 10.91 2.83
CA LEU A 165 19.43 10.97 2.76
C LEU A 165 20.01 12.15 3.52
N ALA A 166 19.34 13.30 3.51
CA ALA A 166 19.75 14.49 4.26
C ALA A 166 19.84 14.25 5.78
N LYS A 167 19.03 13.36 6.34
CA LYS A 167 19.12 12.98 7.77
C LYS A 167 20.43 12.29 8.13
N SER A 168 21.05 11.61 7.17
CA SER A 168 22.36 10.97 7.31
C SER A 168 23.50 11.83 6.77
N GLY A 169 23.25 13.13 6.53
CA GLY A 169 24.23 14.06 5.97
C GLY A 169 24.52 13.86 4.48
N CYS A 170 23.88 12.91 3.81
CA CYS A 170 24.08 12.61 2.40
C CYS A 170 23.20 13.50 1.51
N THR A 171 23.69 13.77 0.29
CA THR A 171 22.92 14.49 -0.73
C THR A 171 22.69 13.62 -1.95
N ILE A 172 21.71 13.95 -2.77
CA ILE A 172 21.42 13.28 -4.04
C ILE A 172 20.80 14.29 -5.01
N THR A 173 21.17 14.22 -6.28
CA THR A 173 20.51 15.03 -7.32
C THR A 173 19.08 14.53 -7.56
N LYS A 174 18.21 15.42 -8.04
CA LYS A 174 16.84 15.06 -8.41
C LYS A 174 16.80 13.92 -9.45
N SER A 175 17.68 13.99 -10.43
CA SER A 175 17.78 12.96 -11.50
C SER A 175 18.14 11.58 -10.93
N ASN A 176 19.11 11.51 -10.02
CA ASN A 176 19.52 10.26 -9.38
C ASN A 176 18.44 9.73 -8.43
N ALA A 177 17.72 10.61 -7.73
CA ALA A 177 16.59 10.20 -6.90
C ALA A 177 15.42 9.61 -7.72
N GLU A 178 15.09 10.24 -8.85
CA GLU A 178 14.08 9.70 -9.78
C GLU A 178 14.55 8.39 -10.42
N TYR A 179 15.84 8.27 -10.74
CA TYR A 179 16.43 7.05 -11.24
C TYR A 179 16.34 5.91 -10.24
N LEU A 180 16.69 6.14 -8.98
CA LEU A 180 16.55 5.17 -7.89
C LEU A 180 15.08 4.73 -7.72
N ALA A 181 14.14 5.68 -7.74
CA ALA A 181 12.72 5.37 -7.63
C ALA A 181 12.24 4.47 -8.77
N ASN A 182 12.67 4.74 -10.00
CA ASN A 182 12.33 3.90 -11.17
C ASN A 182 12.99 2.51 -11.09
N LEU A 183 14.24 2.43 -10.63
CA LEU A 183 14.95 1.17 -10.42
C LEU A 183 14.19 0.25 -9.46
N CYS A 184 13.57 0.86 -8.43
CA CYS A 184 12.78 0.18 -7.41
C CYS A 184 11.30 0.05 -7.75
N LEU A 185 10.86 0.36 -8.98
CA LEU A 185 9.46 0.37 -9.42
C LEU A 185 8.55 1.21 -8.51
N CYS A 186 9.07 2.29 -7.95
CA CYS A 186 8.37 3.17 -7.02
C CYS A 186 7.84 2.49 -5.74
N ASP A 187 8.31 1.28 -5.42
CA ASP A 187 7.96 0.57 -4.19
C ASP A 187 8.66 1.22 -2.99
N THR A 188 7.87 1.85 -2.13
CA THR A 188 8.39 2.64 -1.00
C THR A 188 9.14 1.81 0.04
N ALA A 189 8.74 0.54 0.26
CA ALA A 189 9.44 -0.36 1.16
C ALA A 189 10.79 -0.78 0.60
N PHE A 190 10.85 -1.08 -0.69
CA PHE A 190 12.09 -1.44 -1.36
C PHE A 190 13.05 -0.25 -1.42
N ILE A 191 12.55 0.94 -1.80
CA ILE A 191 13.32 2.20 -1.79
C ILE A 191 13.93 2.45 -0.41
N SER A 192 13.18 2.25 0.67
CA SER A 192 13.68 2.48 2.03
C SER A 192 14.90 1.61 2.35
N LYS A 193 14.87 0.32 1.98
CA LYS A 193 16.01 -0.60 2.16
C LYS A 193 17.22 -0.22 1.32
N GLU A 194 17.00 0.22 0.09
CA GLU A 194 18.09 0.68 -0.78
C GLU A 194 18.71 2.00 -0.25
N LEU A 195 17.89 2.89 0.30
CA LEU A 195 18.37 4.14 0.92
C LEU A 195 19.21 3.87 2.18
N GLU A 196 18.88 2.87 2.99
CA GLU A 196 19.70 2.46 4.13
C GLU A 196 21.11 2.05 3.68
N LYS A 197 21.22 1.23 2.63
CA LYS A 197 22.50 0.81 2.06
C LYS A 197 23.30 2.01 1.49
N LEU A 198 22.63 2.84 0.69
CA LEU A 198 23.26 4.01 0.08
C LEU A 198 23.74 5.02 1.12
N SER A 199 22.96 5.29 2.17
CA SER A 199 23.35 6.21 3.23
C SER A 199 24.56 5.71 4.03
N ALA A 200 24.60 4.39 4.32
CA ALA A 200 25.72 3.76 4.99
C ALA A 200 27.02 3.81 4.15
N TYR A 201 26.89 3.59 2.84
CA TYR A 201 28.05 3.61 1.92
C TYR A 201 28.57 5.02 1.64
N ALA A 202 27.65 5.98 1.51
CA ALA A 202 28.01 7.35 1.13
C ALA A 202 28.67 8.15 2.27
N GLU A 203 28.49 7.78 3.54
CA GLU A 203 29.13 8.39 4.70
C GLU A 203 29.11 9.93 4.71
N GLY A 204 27.97 10.53 4.35
CA GLY A 204 27.81 11.99 4.34
C GLY A 204 28.16 12.69 3.01
N ARG A 205 28.59 11.99 1.97
CA ARG A 205 28.84 12.55 0.65
C ARG A 205 27.60 12.52 -0.26
N GLU A 206 27.74 13.06 -1.46
CA GLU A 206 26.73 12.94 -2.51
C GLU A 206 26.63 11.49 -3.02
N VAL A 207 25.40 10.99 -3.13
CA VAL A 207 25.09 9.71 -3.75
C VAL A 207 25.05 9.88 -5.27
N THR A 208 26.00 9.25 -5.95
CA THR A 208 26.14 9.31 -7.40
C THR A 208 25.33 8.21 -8.09
N ARG A 209 25.26 8.29 -9.41
CA ARG A 209 24.60 7.24 -10.20
C ARG A 209 25.37 5.91 -10.14
N GLU A 210 26.67 5.99 -10.12
CA GLU A 210 27.56 4.84 -10.00
C GLU A 210 27.37 4.10 -8.68
N ASP A 211 27.13 4.84 -7.58
CA ASP A 211 26.79 4.22 -6.29
C ASP A 211 25.46 3.46 -6.35
N ILE A 212 24.46 4.04 -7.02
CA ILE A 212 23.16 3.38 -7.19
C ILE A 212 23.31 2.11 -8.02
N ASP A 213 24.03 2.17 -9.13
CA ASP A 213 24.24 1.02 -10.02
C ASP A 213 25.10 -0.08 -9.37
N LEU A 214 25.99 0.29 -8.44
CA LEU A 214 26.85 -0.64 -7.70
C LEU A 214 26.10 -1.38 -6.57
N LEU A 215 25.26 -0.66 -5.83
CA LEU A 215 24.71 -1.17 -4.56
C LEU A 215 23.26 -1.59 -4.65
N CYS A 216 22.48 -0.94 -5.52
CA CYS A 216 21.05 -1.15 -5.57
C CYS A 216 20.70 -2.29 -6.53
N ILE A 217 19.88 -3.19 -6.03
CA ILE A 217 19.33 -4.27 -6.87
C ILE A 217 18.21 -3.69 -7.72
N ARG A 218 18.33 -3.85 -9.03
CA ARG A 218 17.23 -3.52 -9.93
C ARG A 218 16.06 -4.44 -9.65
N ARG A 219 14.93 -3.88 -9.23
CA ARG A 219 13.69 -4.65 -9.15
C ARG A 219 13.20 -4.93 -10.57
N ILE A 220 13.05 -6.21 -10.88
CA ILE A 220 12.60 -6.64 -12.19
C ILE A 220 11.09 -6.84 -12.12
N GLU A 221 10.36 -6.10 -12.94
CA GLU A 221 8.95 -6.36 -13.14
C GLU A 221 8.85 -7.58 -14.07
N SER A 222 8.67 -8.75 -13.47
CA SER A 222 8.44 -9.99 -14.23
C SER A 222 7.03 -9.99 -14.79
N ASP A 223 6.82 -9.23 -15.82
CA ASP A 223 5.60 -9.32 -16.59
C ASP A 223 5.84 -10.18 -17.83
N GLY A 224 5.41 -11.45 -17.75
CA GLY A 224 5.41 -12.34 -18.91
C GLY A 224 4.58 -11.74 -20.08
N TYR A 225 3.65 -10.85 -19.79
CA TYR A 225 2.93 -10.04 -20.76
C TYR A 225 3.89 -9.11 -21.55
N SER A 226 4.83 -8.48 -20.87
CA SER A 226 5.87 -7.65 -21.51
C SER A 226 6.75 -8.45 -22.47
N LEU A 227 7.10 -9.70 -22.12
CA LEU A 227 7.82 -10.61 -23.00
C LEU A 227 7.01 -10.91 -24.26
N ALA A 228 5.75 -11.33 -24.12
CA ALA A 228 4.88 -11.67 -25.23
C ALA A 228 4.67 -10.47 -26.19
N ILE A 229 4.45 -9.26 -25.66
CA ILE A 229 4.33 -8.05 -26.47
C ILE A 229 5.62 -7.75 -27.24
N ASN A 230 6.80 -7.90 -26.64
CA ASN A 230 8.06 -7.65 -27.35
C ASN A 230 8.34 -8.70 -28.45
N ILE A 231 7.90 -9.95 -28.25
CA ILE A 231 7.92 -10.98 -29.28
C ILE A 231 7.03 -10.56 -30.47
N LEU A 232 5.78 -10.17 -30.19
CA LEU A 232 4.82 -9.74 -31.22
C LEU A 232 5.29 -8.49 -32.00
N ARG A 233 6.03 -7.60 -31.33
CA ARG A 233 6.61 -6.39 -31.94
C ARG A 233 7.92 -6.65 -32.69
N GLY A 234 8.47 -7.87 -32.64
CA GLY A 234 9.75 -8.20 -33.26
C GLY A 234 10.96 -7.54 -32.61
N ASN A 235 10.84 -7.04 -31.36
CA ASN A 235 11.93 -6.38 -30.65
C ASN A 235 12.86 -7.38 -29.97
N ALA A 236 13.74 -8.00 -30.75
CA ALA A 236 14.64 -9.07 -30.32
C ALA A 236 15.51 -8.64 -29.10
N ALA A 237 16.04 -7.43 -29.09
CA ALA A 237 16.89 -6.94 -27.99
C ALA A 237 16.13 -6.95 -26.65
N MET A 238 14.90 -6.47 -26.64
CA MET A 238 14.06 -6.46 -25.44
C MET A 238 13.59 -7.86 -25.06
N VAL A 239 13.35 -8.74 -26.02
CA VAL A 239 13.01 -10.15 -25.76
C VAL A 239 14.13 -10.85 -24.99
N PHE A 240 15.37 -10.74 -25.46
CA PHE A 240 16.53 -11.33 -24.77
C PHE A 240 16.76 -10.71 -23.38
N THR A 241 16.57 -9.42 -23.24
CA THR A 241 16.65 -8.75 -21.93
C THR A 241 15.61 -9.32 -20.96
N ARG A 242 14.35 -9.44 -21.40
CA ARG A 242 13.26 -9.99 -20.57
C ARG A 242 13.45 -11.47 -20.23
N LEU A 243 13.94 -12.26 -21.16
CA LEU A 243 14.27 -13.68 -20.90
C LEU A 243 15.33 -13.81 -19.81
N ARG A 244 16.41 -13.02 -19.88
CA ARG A 244 17.44 -13.01 -18.82
C ARG A 244 16.89 -12.58 -17.47
N GLU A 245 16.01 -11.57 -17.46
CA GLU A 245 15.36 -11.10 -16.25
C GLU A 245 14.50 -12.22 -15.61
N LEU A 246 13.74 -12.96 -16.40
CA LEU A 246 12.94 -14.10 -15.94
C LEU A 246 13.82 -15.28 -15.46
N ASP A 247 14.94 -15.52 -16.11
CA ASP A 247 15.92 -16.56 -15.72
C ASP A 247 16.53 -16.23 -14.35
N VAL A 248 16.96 -14.99 -14.13
CA VAL A 248 17.47 -14.52 -12.82
C VAL A 248 16.43 -14.66 -11.70
N GLN A 249 15.15 -14.60 -12.03
CA GLN A 249 14.04 -14.81 -11.08
C GLN A 249 13.70 -16.27 -10.86
N ASN A 250 14.44 -17.21 -11.47
CA ASN A 250 14.13 -18.64 -11.47
C ASN A 250 12.70 -18.94 -11.94
N TYR A 251 12.23 -18.19 -12.95
CA TYR A 251 10.91 -18.42 -13.51
C TYR A 251 10.91 -19.74 -14.31
N GLU A 252 9.94 -20.60 -14.01
CA GLU A 252 9.85 -21.91 -14.65
C GLU A 252 9.72 -21.78 -16.18
N PRO A 253 10.59 -22.42 -16.99
CA PRO A 253 10.59 -22.30 -18.45
C PRO A 253 9.24 -22.66 -19.09
N TYR A 254 8.53 -23.64 -18.55
CA TYR A 254 7.19 -24.03 -19.01
C TYR A 254 6.14 -22.95 -18.78
N ALA A 255 6.25 -22.18 -17.69
CA ALA A 255 5.38 -21.04 -17.43
C ALA A 255 5.62 -19.91 -18.44
N ILE A 256 6.88 -19.66 -18.84
CA ILE A 256 7.22 -18.68 -19.86
C ILE A 256 6.60 -19.06 -21.21
N ILE A 257 6.74 -20.33 -21.61
CA ILE A 257 6.12 -20.87 -22.86
C ILE A 257 4.59 -20.73 -22.77
N GLY A 258 3.97 -21.10 -21.64
CA GLY A 258 2.53 -20.99 -21.44
C GLY A 258 2.02 -19.55 -21.61
N ILE A 259 2.72 -18.57 -21.08
CA ILE A 259 2.39 -17.15 -21.24
C ILE A 259 2.52 -16.73 -22.71
N CYS A 260 3.62 -17.09 -23.38
CA CYS A 260 3.79 -16.77 -24.79
C CYS A 260 2.69 -17.38 -25.67
N LEU A 261 2.30 -18.62 -25.42
CA LEU A 261 1.22 -19.30 -26.16
C LEU A 261 -0.14 -18.65 -25.93
N LEU A 262 -0.47 -18.25 -24.71
CA LEU A 262 -1.74 -17.58 -24.38
C LEU A 262 -1.90 -16.25 -25.13
N TYR A 263 -0.82 -15.50 -25.31
CA TYR A 263 -0.86 -14.18 -25.94
C TYR A 263 -0.58 -14.20 -27.46
N THR A 264 0.03 -15.27 -27.98
CA THR A 264 0.30 -15.43 -29.42
C THR A 264 -0.72 -16.31 -30.13
N SER A 265 -1.55 -17.07 -29.37
CA SER A 265 -2.60 -17.89 -29.95
C SER A 265 -3.79 -17.03 -30.40
N PRO A 266 -4.33 -17.23 -31.61
CA PRO A 266 -5.55 -16.56 -32.02
C PRO A 266 -6.70 -16.96 -31.09
N SER A 267 -7.40 -15.95 -30.52
CA SER A 267 -8.58 -16.18 -29.72
C SER A 267 -9.60 -16.98 -30.53
N PRO A 268 -10.15 -18.08 -29.99
CA PRO A 268 -11.26 -18.73 -30.67
C PRO A 268 -12.43 -17.76 -30.76
N ARG A 269 -12.91 -17.56 -31.99
CA ARG A 269 -14.12 -16.77 -32.27
C ARG A 269 -15.35 -17.51 -31.82
#